data_81cf7998015ccdd815d1775092c0a660
#
_entry.id   81cf7998015ccdd815d1775092c0a660
#
_cell.length_a   1.000
_cell.length_b   1.000
_cell.length_c   1.000
_cell.angle_alpha   90.00
_cell.angle_beta   90.00
_cell.angle_gamma   90.00
#
_symmetry.space_group_name_H-M   'P 1'
#
loop_
_entity.id
_entity.type
_entity.pdbx_description
1 polymer ?
#
loop_
_entity_poly.entity_id
_entity_poly.type
_entity_poly.pdbx_seq_one_letter_code
_entity_poly.pdbx_strand_id
1 'polypeptide(L)'
;MSKTLREKIFVVVDKAQEYSLYAIIFFIPTSRGLVESFFCSAWLAFIVKKMISPDFTFIKRRIHFFLLLFYIFCGISLLNSGIYIGKSFHALFLKWGQFILIFFMVQDALFCDERIRNAVRIFLFTGAIVAMDGILQYFYGWDLLHRKIMLMYDGTKAITGPFRHYNGLAAYLICVLNLFMAAILGKGRSKNKVIYCGMFLSLFMSLGCLLLTSSRGAWLGFLFAGFLMLFLTRQWKFMLTLVCFSMLMVILIPAIRERAAFTFTSGGDASRFAIWKGDWSMIQAHPFLGSGVGTFMNHFAQFTEGLGVQYAHNCYLQIWAETGIFALVSFISFISLLLWQGIKSFRSSYDCIALGLLCAISAFLVHSFFDNHFYSLQLVVLFWFLAGMLAAVTKNPSRI
;
A
#
# COMPACT_ATOMS: atom_id res chain seq x y z
N MET A 1 28.93 -22.79 20.19
CA MET A 1 29.33 -21.49 19.59
C MET A 1 29.70 -20.53 20.71
N SER A 2 30.88 -19.89 20.66
CA SER A 2 31.31 -18.96 21.72
C SER A 2 30.33 -17.74 21.77
N LYS A 3 30.15 -17.17 22.98
CA LYS A 3 29.26 -16.01 23.21
C LYS A 3 29.60 -14.86 22.24
N THR A 4 30.91 -14.58 22.06
CA THR A 4 31.41 -13.51 21.18
C THR A 4 31.09 -13.76 19.69
N LEU A 5 31.14 -15.02 19.23
CA LEU A 5 30.80 -15.37 17.85
C LEU A 5 29.29 -15.22 17.62
N ARG A 6 28.47 -15.61 18.58
CA ARG A 6 27.02 -15.46 18.54
C ARG A 6 26.60 -13.99 18.41
N GLU A 7 27.21 -13.11 19.18
CA GLU A 7 26.98 -11.66 19.13
C GLU A 7 27.37 -11.06 17.77
N LYS A 8 28.53 -11.43 17.22
CA LYS A 8 28.96 -10.97 15.90
C LYS A 8 27.99 -11.40 14.78
N ILE A 9 27.58 -12.67 14.78
CA ILE A 9 26.63 -13.18 13.79
C ILE A 9 25.29 -12.45 13.92
N PHE A 10 24.80 -12.22 15.15
CA PHE A 10 23.55 -11.47 15.38
C PHE A 10 23.59 -10.08 14.75
N VAL A 11 24.67 -9.31 14.95
CA VAL A 11 24.83 -7.96 14.37
C VAL A 11 24.84 -7.99 12.83
N VAL A 12 25.53 -8.95 12.23
CA VAL A 12 25.59 -9.09 10.76
C VAL A 12 24.21 -9.41 10.19
N VAL A 13 23.50 -10.36 10.81
CA VAL A 13 22.18 -10.81 10.35
C VAL A 13 21.12 -9.72 10.58
N ASP A 14 21.19 -8.96 11.68
CA ASP A 14 20.29 -7.85 11.95
C ASP A 14 20.45 -6.74 10.90
N LYS A 15 21.68 -6.40 10.54
CA LYS A 15 21.96 -5.47 9.45
C LYS A 15 21.54 -6.01 8.08
N ALA A 16 21.78 -7.29 7.81
CA ALA A 16 21.34 -7.90 6.54
C ALA A 16 19.82 -7.83 6.38
N GLN A 17 19.06 -8.09 7.46
CA GLN A 17 17.60 -7.93 7.46
C GLN A 17 17.20 -6.47 7.20
N GLU A 18 17.82 -5.51 7.90
CA GLU A 18 17.57 -4.07 7.74
C GLU A 18 17.80 -3.61 6.30
N TYR A 19 18.97 -3.90 5.72
CA TYR A 19 19.30 -3.47 4.35
C TYR A 19 18.46 -4.17 3.29
N SER A 20 18.09 -5.43 3.50
CA SER A 20 17.16 -6.13 2.61
C SER A 20 15.79 -5.48 2.60
N LEU A 21 15.29 -5.01 3.76
CA LEU A 21 14.03 -4.27 3.83
C LEU A 21 14.13 -2.88 3.16
N TYR A 22 15.26 -2.19 3.28
CA TYR A 22 15.50 -0.95 2.55
C TYR A 22 15.53 -1.18 1.03
N ALA A 23 16.14 -2.27 0.59
CA ALA A 23 16.13 -2.66 -0.81
C ALA A 23 14.72 -3.00 -1.31
N ILE A 24 13.90 -3.72 -0.51
CA ILE A 24 12.50 -3.98 -0.86
C ILE A 24 11.76 -2.68 -1.15
N ILE A 25 11.77 -1.71 -0.20
CA ILE A 25 11.02 -0.45 -0.37
C ILE A 25 11.54 0.39 -1.55
N PHE A 26 12.83 0.30 -1.86
CA PHE A 26 13.44 0.95 -3.01
C PHE A 26 12.99 0.32 -4.34
N PHE A 27 12.97 -1.02 -4.43
CA PHE A 27 12.69 -1.73 -5.68
C PHE A 27 11.20 -2.03 -5.92
N ILE A 28 10.29 -1.76 -4.97
CA ILE A 28 8.84 -1.95 -5.15
C ILE A 28 8.34 -1.43 -6.50
N PRO A 29 8.61 -0.17 -6.92
CA PRO A 29 8.07 0.33 -8.18
C PRO A 29 8.74 -0.26 -9.41
N THR A 30 10.00 -0.70 -9.33
CA THR A 30 10.83 -0.97 -10.51
C THR A 30 11.03 -2.44 -10.83
N SER A 31 11.15 -3.33 -9.84
CA SER A 31 11.51 -4.73 -10.11
C SER A 31 10.87 -5.73 -9.14
N ARG A 32 9.93 -6.54 -9.65
CA ARG A 32 9.33 -7.62 -8.87
C ARG A 32 10.34 -8.67 -8.44
N GLY A 33 11.23 -9.05 -9.36
CA GLY A 33 12.25 -10.07 -9.07
C GLY A 33 13.20 -9.64 -7.96
N LEU A 34 13.64 -8.37 -7.94
CA LEU A 34 14.47 -7.84 -6.86
C LEU A 34 13.71 -7.78 -5.53
N VAL A 35 12.42 -7.40 -5.55
CA VAL A 35 11.59 -7.43 -4.34
C VAL A 35 11.52 -8.84 -3.75
N GLU A 36 11.29 -9.86 -4.58
CA GLU A 36 11.25 -11.26 -4.13
C GLU A 36 12.61 -11.76 -3.63
N SER A 37 13.71 -11.42 -4.33
CA SER A 37 15.06 -11.79 -3.92
C SER A 37 15.44 -11.18 -2.57
N PHE A 38 15.16 -9.89 -2.36
CA PHE A 38 15.43 -9.24 -1.07
C PHE A 38 14.45 -9.68 0.01
N PHE A 39 13.22 -10.09 -0.35
CA PHE A 39 12.32 -10.75 0.59
C PHE A 39 12.92 -12.05 1.12
N CYS A 40 13.42 -12.92 0.24
CA CYS A 40 14.08 -14.17 0.64
C CYS A 40 15.30 -13.89 1.55
N SER A 41 16.11 -12.88 1.21
CA SER A 41 17.25 -12.47 2.05
C SER A 41 16.80 -11.96 3.43
N ALA A 42 15.79 -11.10 3.49
CA ALA A 42 15.24 -10.60 4.74
C ALA A 42 14.63 -11.72 5.60
N TRP A 43 13.94 -12.66 4.95
CA TRP A 43 13.33 -13.81 5.63
C TRP A 43 14.37 -14.77 6.21
N LEU A 44 15.40 -15.10 5.43
CA LEU A 44 16.50 -15.94 5.92
C LEU A 44 17.21 -15.26 7.10
N ALA A 45 17.51 -13.98 6.99
CA ALA A 45 18.11 -13.19 8.05
C ALA A 45 17.21 -13.17 9.31
N PHE A 46 15.89 -13.00 9.14
CA PHE A 46 14.92 -13.03 10.23
C PHE A 46 14.93 -14.40 10.95
N ILE A 47 14.91 -15.52 10.21
CA ILE A 47 14.96 -16.86 10.79
C ILE A 47 16.25 -17.04 11.62
N VAL A 48 17.42 -16.77 11.01
CA VAL A 48 18.71 -16.92 11.69
C VAL A 48 18.78 -16.04 12.94
N LYS A 49 18.29 -14.80 12.86
CA LYS A 49 18.20 -13.88 14.01
C LYS A 49 17.35 -14.48 15.14
N LYS A 50 16.18 -15.08 14.82
CA LYS A 50 15.29 -15.69 15.80
C LYS A 50 15.85 -17.01 16.38
N MET A 51 16.64 -17.75 15.62
CA MET A 51 17.37 -18.93 16.15
C MET A 51 18.47 -18.50 17.14
N ILE A 52 19.12 -17.36 16.91
CA ILE A 52 20.15 -16.82 17.81
C ILE A 52 19.52 -16.17 19.05
N SER A 53 18.48 -15.37 18.87
CA SER A 53 17.78 -14.62 19.93
C SER A 53 16.27 -14.71 19.72
N PRO A 54 15.56 -15.64 20.38
CA PRO A 54 14.13 -15.88 20.21
C PRO A 54 13.28 -14.82 20.94
N ASP A 55 13.40 -13.55 20.52
CA ASP A 55 12.54 -12.47 21.00
C ASP A 55 11.35 -12.29 20.07
N PHE A 56 10.14 -12.55 20.57
CA PHE A 56 8.86 -12.38 19.90
C PHE A 56 7.93 -11.40 20.65
N THR A 57 8.48 -10.54 21.50
CA THR A 57 7.69 -9.58 22.31
C THR A 57 6.87 -8.62 21.47
N PHE A 58 7.28 -8.36 20.23
CA PHE A 58 6.55 -7.50 19.31
C PHE A 58 5.20 -8.11 18.86
N ILE A 59 5.01 -9.45 18.96
CA ILE A 59 3.78 -10.15 18.55
C ILE A 59 2.65 -10.05 19.59
N LYS A 60 2.95 -9.67 20.84
CA LYS A 60 2.00 -9.69 21.97
C LYS A 60 0.99 -8.50 21.96
N ARG A 61 0.48 -8.06 20.80
CA ARG A 61 -0.46 -6.94 20.70
C ARG A 61 -1.80 -7.39 20.13
N ARG A 62 -2.90 -6.72 20.51
CA ARG A 62 -4.25 -7.03 20.00
C ARG A 62 -4.35 -7.05 18.47
N ILE A 63 -3.56 -6.20 17.77
CA ILE A 63 -3.54 -6.19 16.30
C ILE A 63 -3.10 -7.53 15.71
N HIS A 64 -2.14 -8.22 16.34
CA HIS A 64 -1.65 -9.51 15.87
C HIS A 64 -2.67 -10.64 16.05
N PHE A 65 -3.53 -10.53 17.06
CA PHE A 65 -4.63 -11.48 17.26
C PHE A 65 -5.63 -11.42 16.08
N PHE A 66 -6.07 -10.23 15.67
CA PHE A 66 -6.98 -10.10 14.53
C PHE A 66 -6.31 -10.47 13.21
N LEU A 67 -5.01 -10.21 13.06
CA LEU A 67 -4.25 -10.64 11.91
C LEU A 67 -4.13 -12.18 11.84
N LEU A 68 -3.92 -12.83 12.97
CA LEU A 68 -3.93 -14.29 13.08
C LEU A 68 -5.30 -14.87 12.74
N LEU A 69 -6.38 -14.29 13.28
CA LEU A 69 -7.74 -14.71 12.95
C LEU A 69 -8.01 -14.58 11.44
N PHE A 70 -7.63 -13.46 10.83
CA PHE A 70 -7.73 -13.29 9.39
C PHE A 70 -7.03 -14.42 8.64
N TYR A 71 -5.78 -14.75 9.00
CA TYR A 71 -5.02 -15.81 8.35
C TYR A 71 -5.61 -17.20 8.56
N ILE A 72 -6.14 -17.48 9.76
CA ILE A 72 -6.85 -18.73 10.07
C ILE A 72 -8.11 -18.85 9.19
N PHE A 73 -8.94 -17.80 9.08
CA PHE A 73 -10.14 -17.85 8.23
C PHE A 73 -9.79 -17.95 6.74
N CYS A 74 -8.70 -17.33 6.27
CA CYS A 74 -8.16 -17.60 4.93
C CYS A 74 -7.80 -19.09 4.76
N GLY A 75 -7.23 -19.73 5.78
CA GLY A 75 -6.96 -21.17 5.78
C GLY A 75 -8.23 -22.03 5.75
N ILE A 76 -9.24 -21.67 6.53
CA ILE A 76 -10.52 -22.37 6.56
C ILE A 76 -11.26 -22.27 5.21
N SER A 77 -11.09 -21.15 4.47
CA SER A 77 -11.71 -20.98 3.15
C SER A 77 -11.23 -22.03 2.11
N LEU A 78 -10.09 -22.68 2.34
CA LEU A 78 -9.61 -23.76 1.48
C LEU A 78 -10.61 -24.91 1.36
N LEU A 79 -11.44 -25.13 2.39
CA LEU A 79 -12.46 -26.19 2.40
C LEU A 79 -13.49 -26.03 1.26
N ASN A 80 -13.72 -24.79 0.79
CA ASN A 80 -14.65 -24.48 -0.29
C ASN A 80 -13.99 -24.27 -1.66
N SER A 81 -12.67 -24.43 -1.76
CA SER A 81 -11.96 -24.20 -3.03
C SER A 81 -12.15 -25.28 -4.10
N GLY A 82 -12.78 -26.41 -3.75
CA GLY A 82 -13.09 -27.50 -4.66
C GLY A 82 -11.87 -28.00 -5.43
N ILE A 83 -11.99 -28.11 -6.74
CA ILE A 83 -10.89 -28.54 -7.64
C ILE A 83 -9.71 -27.56 -7.67
N TYR A 84 -9.87 -26.34 -7.15
CA TYR A 84 -8.82 -25.30 -7.12
C TYR A 84 -8.02 -25.26 -5.81
N ILE A 85 -8.13 -26.31 -4.97
CA ILE A 85 -7.46 -26.37 -3.66
C ILE A 85 -5.94 -26.12 -3.74
N GLY A 86 -5.28 -26.61 -4.78
CA GLY A 86 -3.84 -26.37 -5.01
C GLY A 86 -3.51 -24.89 -5.23
N LYS A 87 -4.39 -24.14 -5.97
CA LYS A 87 -4.24 -22.68 -6.14
C LYS A 87 -4.46 -21.94 -4.83
N SER A 88 -5.49 -22.36 -4.10
CA SER A 88 -5.82 -21.76 -2.81
C SER A 88 -4.71 -21.97 -1.78
N PHE A 89 -4.14 -23.19 -1.72
CA PHE A 89 -2.97 -23.47 -0.90
C PHE A 89 -1.77 -22.60 -1.27
N HIS A 90 -1.45 -22.50 -2.57
CA HIS A 90 -0.39 -21.63 -3.06
C HIS A 90 -0.64 -20.16 -2.69
N ALA A 91 -1.88 -19.67 -2.85
CA ALA A 91 -2.24 -18.31 -2.49
C ALA A 91 -2.10 -18.05 -1.00
N LEU A 92 -2.52 -18.99 -0.14
CA LEU A 92 -2.42 -18.86 1.32
C LEU A 92 -0.96 -18.76 1.77
N PHE A 93 -0.12 -19.72 1.38
CA PHE A 93 1.25 -19.84 1.93
C PHE A 93 2.27 -18.99 1.19
N LEU A 94 2.24 -18.98 -0.16
CA LEU A 94 3.27 -18.31 -0.98
C LEU A 94 2.90 -16.88 -1.40
N LYS A 95 1.67 -16.42 -1.10
CA LYS A 95 1.29 -15.02 -1.31
C LYS A 95 0.92 -14.36 0.03
N TRP A 96 -0.26 -14.66 0.59
CA TRP A 96 -0.71 -14.01 1.82
C TRP A 96 0.23 -14.24 3.00
N GLY A 97 0.76 -15.45 3.18
CA GLY A 97 1.78 -15.75 4.20
C GLY A 97 3.04 -14.91 4.03
N GLN A 98 3.57 -14.82 2.80
CA GLN A 98 4.72 -13.98 2.47
C GLN A 98 4.47 -12.50 2.79
N PHE A 99 3.29 -11.97 2.42
CA PHE A 99 2.98 -10.56 2.64
C PHE A 99 2.85 -10.23 4.14
N ILE A 100 2.19 -11.09 4.91
CA ILE A 100 2.07 -10.96 6.36
C ILE A 100 3.45 -11.07 7.04
N LEU A 101 4.36 -11.91 6.54
CA LEU A 101 5.72 -11.99 7.05
C LEU A 101 6.48 -10.67 6.90
N ILE A 102 6.26 -9.90 5.82
CA ILE A 102 6.86 -8.56 5.65
C ILE A 102 6.46 -7.66 6.82
N PHE A 103 5.18 -7.65 7.19
CA PHE A 103 4.70 -6.87 8.34
C PHE A 103 5.46 -7.21 9.63
N PHE A 104 5.70 -8.48 9.90
CA PHE A 104 6.45 -8.91 11.09
C PHE A 104 7.94 -8.60 10.99
N MET A 105 8.56 -8.84 9.83
CA MET A 105 9.99 -8.52 9.61
C MET A 105 10.27 -7.03 9.76
N VAL A 106 9.37 -6.17 9.27
CA VAL A 106 9.50 -4.71 9.41
C VAL A 106 9.42 -4.30 10.89
N GLN A 107 8.50 -4.86 11.66
CA GLN A 107 8.41 -4.56 13.11
C GLN A 107 9.63 -5.03 13.89
N ASP A 108 10.25 -6.15 13.48
CA ASP A 108 11.43 -6.72 14.12
C ASP A 108 12.70 -5.93 13.78
N ALA A 109 12.89 -5.54 12.52
CA ALA A 109 14.11 -4.87 12.06
C ALA A 109 14.08 -3.34 12.25
N LEU A 110 12.92 -2.71 11.97
CA LEU A 110 12.79 -1.25 12.04
C LEU A 110 12.25 -0.79 13.41
N PHE A 111 12.87 -1.24 14.49
CA PHE A 111 12.43 -0.98 15.86
C PHE A 111 12.86 0.38 16.40
N CYS A 112 13.84 1.07 15.79
CA CYS A 112 14.33 2.37 16.24
C CYS A 112 14.01 3.48 15.23
N ASP A 113 13.96 4.71 15.76
CA ASP A 113 13.57 5.90 15.00
C ASP A 113 14.45 6.18 13.79
N GLU A 114 15.74 5.91 13.89
CA GLU A 114 16.69 6.14 12.80
C GLU A 114 16.42 5.21 11.62
N ARG A 115 16.21 3.91 11.88
CA ARG A 115 15.90 2.93 10.84
C ARG A 115 14.59 3.24 10.14
N ILE A 116 13.56 3.64 10.90
CA ILE A 116 12.28 4.06 10.32
C ILE A 116 12.45 5.32 9.48
N ARG A 117 13.19 6.33 9.95
CA ARG A 117 13.48 7.54 9.18
C ARG A 117 14.24 7.23 7.89
N ASN A 118 15.19 6.30 7.92
CA ASN A 118 15.91 5.89 6.73
C ASN A 118 15.00 5.20 5.72
N ALA A 119 14.12 4.29 6.16
CA ALA A 119 13.12 3.67 5.28
C ALA A 119 12.21 4.72 4.64
N VAL A 120 11.73 5.71 5.42
CA VAL A 120 10.91 6.82 4.89
C VAL A 120 11.71 7.65 3.87
N ARG A 121 12.96 7.99 4.16
CA ARG A 121 13.82 8.76 3.22
C ARG A 121 14.02 8.02 1.90
N ILE A 122 14.29 6.71 1.95
CA ILE A 122 14.44 5.87 0.76
C ILE A 122 13.12 5.84 -0.02
N PHE A 123 11.99 5.65 0.65
CA PHE A 123 10.68 5.63 0.00
C PHE A 123 10.33 6.98 -0.66
N LEU A 124 10.59 8.10 0.01
CA LEU A 124 10.37 9.43 -0.55
C LEU A 124 11.29 9.72 -1.74
N PHE A 125 12.56 9.33 -1.65
CA PHE A 125 13.53 9.47 -2.74
C PHE A 125 13.10 8.66 -3.98
N THR A 126 12.73 7.40 -3.79
CA THR A 126 12.22 6.55 -4.87
C THR A 126 10.91 7.09 -5.44
N GLY A 127 10.04 7.62 -4.57
CA GLY A 127 8.78 8.27 -4.97
C GLY A 127 9.02 9.48 -5.88
N ALA A 128 10.03 10.29 -5.59
CA ALA A 128 10.40 11.43 -6.44
C ALA A 128 10.89 10.97 -7.83
N ILE A 129 11.70 9.91 -7.89
CA ILE A 129 12.16 9.32 -9.17
C ILE A 129 10.97 8.79 -9.97
N VAL A 130 10.07 8.06 -9.33
CA VAL A 130 8.87 7.50 -9.99
C VAL A 130 7.93 8.62 -10.48
N ALA A 131 7.77 9.69 -9.71
CA ALA A 131 6.97 10.83 -10.13
C ALA A 131 7.57 11.54 -11.35
N MET A 132 8.89 11.71 -11.35
CA MET A 132 9.62 12.27 -12.49
C MET A 132 9.47 11.39 -13.73
N ASP A 133 9.65 10.08 -13.60
CA ASP A 133 9.47 9.11 -14.69
C ASP A 133 8.04 9.15 -15.28
N GLY A 134 7.01 9.21 -14.42
CA GLY A 134 5.63 9.34 -14.87
C GLY A 134 5.33 10.65 -15.60
N ILE A 135 5.92 11.78 -15.16
CA ILE A 135 5.80 13.05 -15.84
C ILE A 135 6.51 12.99 -17.21
N LEU A 136 7.72 12.43 -17.26
CA LEU A 136 8.45 12.27 -18.53
C LEU A 136 7.69 11.34 -19.50
N GLN A 137 7.05 10.27 -18.99
CA GLN A 137 6.17 9.42 -19.80
C GLN A 137 5.04 10.23 -20.46
N TYR A 138 4.45 11.20 -19.75
CA TYR A 138 3.40 12.03 -20.33
C TYR A 138 3.89 12.86 -21.53
N PHE A 139 5.12 13.40 -21.47
CA PHE A 139 5.69 14.24 -22.54
C PHE A 139 6.30 13.43 -23.68
N TYR A 140 7.01 12.35 -23.38
CA TYR A 140 7.73 11.53 -24.36
C TYR A 140 6.90 10.36 -24.89
N GLY A 141 5.78 10.01 -24.24
CA GLY A 141 4.93 8.88 -24.62
C GLY A 141 5.39 7.53 -24.11
N TRP A 142 6.54 7.42 -23.44
CA TRP A 142 7.09 6.18 -22.86
C TRP A 142 7.84 6.47 -21.55
N ASP A 143 7.82 5.52 -20.61
CA ASP A 143 8.55 5.62 -19.34
C ASP A 143 10.05 5.29 -19.52
N LEU A 144 10.93 6.00 -18.78
CA LEU A 144 12.37 5.83 -18.89
C LEU A 144 12.84 4.51 -18.26
N LEU A 145 12.17 4.05 -17.20
CA LEU A 145 12.62 2.89 -16.42
C LEU A 145 12.37 1.56 -17.15
N HIS A 146 11.26 1.41 -17.87
CA HIS A 146 10.90 0.17 -18.55
C HIS A 146 10.56 0.35 -20.03
N ARG A 147 10.62 1.56 -20.57
CA ARG A 147 10.26 1.92 -21.95
C ARG A 147 8.84 1.50 -22.34
N LYS A 148 7.92 1.50 -21.37
CA LYS A 148 6.51 1.21 -21.63
C LYS A 148 5.84 2.42 -22.29
N ILE A 149 5.08 2.14 -23.34
CA ILE A 149 4.30 3.13 -24.04
C ILE A 149 3.10 3.55 -23.16
N MET A 150 2.78 4.85 -23.18
CA MET A 150 1.58 5.39 -22.54
C MET A 150 0.34 4.81 -23.19
N LEU A 151 -0.58 4.28 -22.37
CA LEU A 151 -1.78 3.63 -22.85
C LEU A 151 -2.98 4.59 -22.88
N MET A 152 -3.92 4.31 -23.78
CA MET A 152 -5.23 4.93 -23.79
C MET A 152 -6.21 4.07 -22.98
N TYR A 153 -6.87 4.67 -22.03
CA TYR A 153 -7.95 4.03 -21.26
C TYR A 153 -9.21 4.88 -21.38
N ASP A 154 -10.30 4.27 -21.81
CA ASP A 154 -11.59 4.96 -22.01
C ASP A 154 -11.44 6.28 -22.81
N GLY A 155 -10.64 6.27 -23.87
CA GLY A 155 -10.36 7.44 -24.71
C GLY A 155 -9.43 8.49 -24.10
N THR A 156 -8.96 8.32 -22.87
CA THR A 156 -8.04 9.26 -22.20
C THR A 156 -6.63 8.70 -22.10
N LYS A 157 -5.63 9.56 -22.26
CA LYS A 157 -4.22 9.22 -22.01
C LYS A 157 -3.99 9.07 -20.51
N ALA A 158 -3.49 7.92 -20.08
CA ALA A 158 -3.15 7.66 -18.68
C ALA A 158 -1.72 7.15 -18.58
N ILE A 159 -0.92 7.80 -17.72
CA ILE A 159 0.44 7.38 -17.44
C ILE A 159 0.43 6.22 -16.46
N THR A 160 1.35 5.28 -16.65
CA THR A 160 1.53 4.11 -15.79
C THR A 160 2.86 4.13 -15.04
N GLY A 161 3.83 4.93 -15.51
CA GLY A 161 5.21 4.88 -15.03
C GLY A 161 5.72 3.44 -15.04
N PRO A 162 6.51 3.03 -14.04
CA PRO A 162 7.06 1.69 -13.97
C PRO A 162 6.00 0.62 -13.59
N PHE A 163 4.78 1.00 -13.24
CA PHE A 163 3.70 0.07 -12.89
C PHE A 163 3.01 -0.51 -14.13
N ARG A 164 2.28 -1.60 -13.93
CA ARG A 164 1.57 -2.28 -15.00
C ARG A 164 0.31 -1.52 -15.45
N HIS A 165 -0.29 -0.76 -14.52
CA HIS A 165 -1.55 -0.05 -14.71
C HIS A 165 -1.50 1.32 -14.03
N TYR A 166 -2.23 2.30 -14.55
CA TYR A 166 -2.28 3.66 -14.00
C TYR A 166 -2.77 3.70 -12.54
N ASN A 167 -3.71 2.84 -12.14
CA ASN A 167 -4.15 2.72 -10.75
C ASN A 167 -3.03 2.23 -9.82
N GLY A 168 -2.12 1.40 -10.32
CA GLY A 168 -0.94 0.96 -9.56
C GLY A 168 0.02 2.10 -9.26
N LEU A 169 0.34 2.91 -10.25
CA LEU A 169 1.13 4.13 -10.06
C LEU A 169 0.43 5.08 -9.08
N ALA A 170 -0.88 5.31 -9.27
CA ALA A 170 -1.66 6.19 -8.42
C ALA A 170 -1.69 5.72 -6.96
N ALA A 171 -1.87 4.41 -6.70
CA ALA A 171 -1.84 3.83 -5.35
C ALA A 171 -0.48 4.00 -4.66
N TYR A 172 0.61 3.89 -5.41
CA TYR A 172 1.95 4.17 -4.91
C TYR A 172 2.13 5.66 -4.57
N LEU A 173 1.74 6.55 -5.49
CA LEU A 173 1.91 8.00 -5.33
C LEU A 173 1.10 8.58 -4.19
N ILE A 174 -0.12 8.11 -3.92
CA ILE A 174 -0.89 8.59 -2.77
C ILE A 174 -0.21 8.27 -1.44
N CYS A 175 0.52 7.15 -1.34
CA CYS A 175 1.32 6.85 -0.15
C CYS A 175 2.52 7.79 -0.03
N VAL A 176 3.24 8.02 -1.13
CA VAL A 176 4.38 8.94 -1.20
C VAL A 176 3.97 10.36 -0.83
N LEU A 177 2.87 10.86 -1.41
CA LEU A 177 2.35 12.20 -1.17
C LEU A 177 2.02 12.45 0.30
N ASN A 178 1.33 11.52 0.96
CA ASN A 178 0.98 11.66 2.37
C ASN A 178 2.23 11.70 3.28
N LEU A 179 3.28 10.96 2.95
CA LEU A 179 4.55 11.01 3.67
C LEU A 179 5.32 12.30 3.40
N PHE A 180 5.33 12.83 2.16
CA PHE A 180 5.90 14.15 1.87
C PHE A 180 5.18 15.26 2.66
N MET A 181 3.84 15.24 2.64
CA MET A 181 3.02 16.22 3.38
C MET A 181 3.36 16.18 4.87
N ALA A 182 3.40 15.01 5.48
CA ALA A 182 3.72 14.85 6.88
C ALA A 182 5.16 15.30 7.21
N ALA A 183 6.13 15.00 6.34
CA ALA A 183 7.52 15.41 6.52
C ALA A 183 7.69 16.94 6.41
N ILE A 184 6.93 17.61 5.54
CA ILE A 184 6.93 19.07 5.39
C ILE A 184 6.25 19.76 6.57
N LEU A 185 5.14 19.20 7.07
CA LEU A 185 4.38 19.74 8.20
C LEU A 185 5.06 19.52 9.55
N GLY A 186 6.03 18.59 9.61
CA GLY A 186 6.70 18.19 10.84
C GLY A 186 7.49 19.30 11.52
N LYS A 187 7.51 19.30 12.87
CA LYS A 187 8.30 20.23 13.67
C LYS A 187 9.82 20.11 13.47
N GLY A 188 10.29 18.98 12.92
CA GLY A 188 11.71 18.72 12.59
C GLY A 188 12.11 19.21 11.20
N ARG A 189 11.62 20.36 10.74
CA ARG A 189 11.96 20.93 9.43
C ARG A 189 13.47 20.89 9.21
N SER A 190 13.90 20.38 8.05
CA SER A 190 15.31 20.48 7.66
C SER A 190 15.75 21.96 7.69
N LYS A 191 16.80 22.24 8.46
CA LYS A 191 17.40 23.58 8.49
C LYS A 191 18.05 23.92 7.13
N ASN A 192 18.32 22.94 6.32
CA ASN A 192 18.86 23.10 4.98
C ASN A 192 17.74 23.48 4.00
N LYS A 193 17.75 24.73 3.54
CA LYS A 193 16.77 25.27 2.57
C LYS A 193 16.71 24.47 1.28
N VAL A 194 17.83 23.95 0.79
CA VAL A 194 17.90 23.17 -0.45
C VAL A 194 17.11 21.87 -0.30
N ILE A 195 17.28 21.14 0.80
CA ILE A 195 16.54 19.91 1.08
C ILE A 195 15.04 20.22 1.18
N TYR A 196 14.70 21.30 1.86
CA TYR A 196 13.28 21.70 2.05
C TYR A 196 12.62 22.07 0.71
N CYS A 197 13.30 22.86 -0.14
CA CYS A 197 12.82 23.17 -1.48
C CYS A 197 12.69 21.90 -2.36
N GLY A 198 13.65 20.97 -2.27
CA GLY A 198 13.59 19.69 -2.96
C GLY A 198 12.38 18.84 -2.55
N MET A 199 12.02 18.84 -1.27
CA MET A 199 10.83 18.14 -0.77
C MET A 199 9.53 18.76 -1.33
N PHE A 200 9.43 20.10 -1.39
CA PHE A 200 8.29 20.77 -2.01
C PHE A 200 8.19 20.47 -3.50
N LEU A 201 9.29 20.56 -4.22
CA LEU A 201 9.33 20.22 -5.64
C LEU A 201 8.86 18.78 -5.86
N SER A 202 9.38 17.82 -5.10
CA SER A 202 8.99 16.41 -5.18
C SER A 202 7.52 16.18 -4.83
N LEU A 203 6.97 16.91 -3.85
CA LEU A 203 5.56 16.89 -3.50
C LEU A 203 4.68 17.31 -4.69
N PHE A 204 4.99 18.47 -5.30
CA PHE A 204 4.19 18.99 -6.42
C PHE A 204 4.36 18.15 -7.68
N MET A 205 5.56 17.63 -7.95
CA MET A 205 5.79 16.65 -9.02
C MET A 205 4.95 15.39 -8.81
N SER A 206 4.94 14.84 -7.60
CA SER A 206 4.13 13.65 -7.27
C SER A 206 2.64 13.92 -7.38
N LEU A 207 2.18 15.11 -6.99
CA LEU A 207 0.77 15.52 -7.13
C LEU A 207 0.38 15.70 -8.59
N GLY A 208 1.21 16.37 -9.39
CA GLY A 208 0.99 16.51 -10.84
C GLY A 208 0.98 15.12 -11.51
N CYS A 209 1.92 14.26 -11.18
CA CYS A 209 1.96 12.89 -11.68
C CYS A 209 0.69 12.10 -11.28
N LEU A 210 0.21 12.22 -10.02
CA LEU A 210 -1.04 11.60 -9.57
C LEU A 210 -2.23 12.05 -10.41
N LEU A 211 -2.35 13.34 -10.71
CA LEU A 211 -3.44 13.87 -11.53
C LEU A 211 -3.38 13.31 -12.97
N LEU A 212 -2.19 13.21 -13.54
CA LEU A 212 -1.94 12.64 -14.87
C LEU A 212 -2.22 11.13 -14.96
N THR A 213 -2.28 10.40 -13.84
CA THR A 213 -2.73 8.98 -13.85
C THR A 213 -4.19 8.84 -14.23
N SER A 214 -5.01 9.91 -14.14
CA SER A 214 -6.46 9.89 -14.35
C SER A 214 -7.23 8.90 -13.46
N SER A 215 -6.65 8.49 -12.31
CA SER A 215 -7.25 7.56 -11.36
C SER A 215 -8.17 8.27 -10.36
N ARG A 216 -9.49 8.27 -10.64
CA ARG A 216 -10.51 8.90 -9.78
C ARG A 216 -10.52 8.34 -8.36
N GLY A 217 -10.39 7.01 -8.21
CA GLY A 217 -10.35 6.35 -6.90
C GLY A 217 -9.15 6.80 -6.06
N ALA A 218 -7.99 7.03 -6.70
CA ALA A 218 -6.80 7.53 -6.02
C ALA A 218 -6.95 9.01 -5.61
N TRP A 219 -7.60 9.83 -6.45
CA TRP A 219 -7.91 11.22 -6.08
C TRP A 219 -8.79 11.28 -4.84
N LEU A 220 -9.85 10.44 -4.77
CA LEU A 220 -10.70 10.32 -3.58
C LEU A 220 -9.91 9.85 -2.36
N GLY A 221 -9.05 8.84 -2.51
CA GLY A 221 -8.16 8.37 -1.43
C GLY A 221 -7.23 9.46 -0.92
N PHE A 222 -6.62 10.23 -1.82
CA PHE A 222 -5.76 11.36 -1.47
C PHE A 222 -6.51 12.49 -0.76
N LEU A 223 -7.70 12.85 -1.25
CA LEU A 223 -8.55 13.87 -0.62
C LEU A 223 -8.99 13.44 0.78
N PHE A 224 -9.41 12.18 0.95
CA PHE A 224 -9.78 11.63 2.26
C PHE A 224 -8.63 11.72 3.26
N ALA A 225 -7.43 11.27 2.86
CA ALA A 225 -6.25 11.30 3.73
C ALA A 225 -5.78 12.73 4.00
N GLY A 226 -5.88 13.63 3.01
CA GLY A 226 -5.62 15.05 3.18
C GLY A 226 -6.56 15.68 4.20
N PHE A 227 -7.86 15.36 4.13
CA PHE A 227 -8.85 15.81 5.11
C PHE A 227 -8.56 15.26 6.51
N LEU A 228 -8.19 13.97 6.62
CA LEU A 228 -7.78 13.35 7.88
C LEU A 228 -6.55 14.07 8.48
N MET A 229 -5.52 14.33 7.65
CA MET A 229 -4.32 15.06 8.06
C MET A 229 -4.65 16.47 8.53
N LEU A 230 -5.51 17.18 7.81
CA LEU A 230 -5.99 18.50 8.15
C LEU A 230 -6.75 18.53 9.47
N PHE A 231 -7.66 17.57 9.67
CA PHE A 231 -8.43 17.43 10.92
C PHE A 231 -7.51 17.19 12.11
N LEU A 232 -6.44 16.42 11.95
CA LEU A 232 -5.48 16.12 13.00
C LEU A 232 -4.50 17.26 13.27
N THR A 233 -4.07 18.02 12.22
CA THR A 233 -3.01 19.05 12.32
C THR A 233 -3.52 20.49 12.33
N ARG A 234 -4.74 20.73 11.82
CA ARG A 234 -5.34 22.05 11.61
C ARG A 234 -4.55 22.96 10.66
N GLN A 235 -3.82 22.42 9.70
CA GLN A 235 -2.97 23.16 8.75
C GLN A 235 -3.71 23.56 7.46
N TRP A 236 -4.78 24.39 7.60
CA TRP A 236 -5.68 24.79 6.50
C TRP A 236 -4.99 25.49 5.34
N LYS A 237 -4.01 26.35 5.61
CA LYS A 237 -3.28 27.09 4.56
C LYS A 237 -2.53 26.15 3.61
N PHE A 238 -1.87 25.13 4.16
CA PHE A 238 -1.16 24.15 3.36
C PHE A 238 -2.11 23.33 2.48
N MET A 239 -3.26 22.90 3.02
CA MET A 239 -4.27 22.19 2.24
C MET A 239 -4.87 23.07 1.14
N LEU A 240 -5.13 24.34 1.43
CA LEU A 240 -5.61 25.28 0.40
C LEU A 240 -4.61 25.40 -0.76
N THR A 241 -3.31 25.46 -0.48
CA THR A 241 -2.26 25.50 -1.53
C THR A 241 -2.34 24.25 -2.44
N LEU A 242 -2.52 23.05 -1.85
CA LEU A 242 -2.65 21.81 -2.63
C LEU A 242 -3.93 21.78 -3.46
N VAL A 243 -5.04 22.25 -2.92
CA VAL A 243 -6.32 22.35 -3.65
C VAL A 243 -6.20 23.34 -4.80
N CYS A 244 -5.65 24.54 -4.58
CA CYS A 244 -5.42 25.53 -5.63
C CYS A 244 -4.51 24.98 -6.75
N PHE A 245 -3.42 24.26 -6.38
CA PHE A 245 -2.57 23.60 -7.37
C PHE A 245 -3.33 22.54 -8.17
N SER A 246 -4.13 21.70 -7.50
CA SER A 246 -4.93 20.68 -8.19
C SER A 246 -5.96 21.29 -9.14
N MET A 247 -6.64 22.36 -8.72
CA MET A 247 -7.56 23.11 -9.58
C MET A 247 -6.85 23.72 -10.81
N LEU A 248 -5.68 24.32 -10.60
CA LEU A 248 -4.88 24.86 -11.69
C LEU A 248 -4.51 23.77 -12.71
N MET A 249 -4.10 22.59 -12.25
CA MET A 249 -3.79 21.45 -13.12
C MET A 249 -5.01 20.99 -13.93
N VAL A 250 -6.20 20.94 -13.31
CA VAL A 250 -7.46 20.60 -14.01
C VAL A 250 -7.80 21.63 -15.09
N ILE A 251 -7.54 22.90 -14.83
CA ILE A 251 -7.80 23.98 -15.82
C ILE A 251 -6.81 23.91 -16.98
N LEU A 252 -5.52 23.74 -16.69
CA LEU A 252 -4.45 23.82 -17.69
C LEU A 252 -4.30 22.57 -18.56
N ILE A 253 -4.64 21.38 -18.03
CA ILE A 253 -4.42 20.11 -18.72
C ILE A 253 -5.75 19.51 -19.18
N PRO A 254 -6.06 19.53 -20.51
CA PRO A 254 -7.33 19.03 -21.05
C PRO A 254 -7.63 17.58 -20.64
N ALA A 255 -6.64 16.69 -20.68
CA ALA A 255 -6.82 15.29 -20.32
C ALA A 255 -7.31 15.09 -18.87
N ILE A 256 -6.85 15.91 -17.92
CA ILE A 256 -7.33 15.87 -16.53
C ILE A 256 -8.76 16.41 -16.44
N ARG A 257 -9.04 17.49 -17.14
CA ARG A 257 -10.39 18.11 -17.18
C ARG A 257 -11.43 17.17 -17.78
N GLU A 258 -11.13 16.53 -18.90
CA GLU A 258 -12.01 15.57 -19.56
C GLU A 258 -12.29 14.36 -18.63
N ARG A 259 -11.27 13.85 -17.95
CA ARG A 259 -11.44 12.76 -17.00
C ARG A 259 -12.26 13.15 -15.77
N ALA A 260 -12.10 14.37 -15.27
CA ALA A 260 -12.93 14.89 -14.18
C ALA A 260 -14.40 15.05 -14.63
N ALA A 261 -14.64 15.58 -15.84
CA ALA A 261 -15.98 15.72 -16.40
C ALA A 261 -16.66 14.36 -16.64
N PHE A 262 -15.91 13.36 -17.12
CA PHE A 262 -16.41 11.99 -17.35
C PHE A 262 -16.95 11.32 -16.07
N THR A 263 -16.53 11.79 -14.89
CA THR A 263 -17.06 11.29 -13.61
C THR A 263 -18.55 11.57 -13.45
N PHE A 264 -19.04 12.64 -14.05
CA PHE A 264 -20.44 13.08 -13.99
C PHE A 264 -21.28 12.61 -15.19
N THR A 265 -20.64 12.01 -16.20
CA THR A 265 -21.31 11.45 -17.38
C THR A 265 -21.32 9.92 -17.28
N SER A 266 -22.47 9.33 -17.28
CA SER A 266 -22.89 8.03 -16.78
C SER A 266 -22.33 6.74 -17.44
N GLY A 267 -21.22 6.76 -18.15
CA GLY A 267 -20.74 5.55 -18.89
C GLY A 267 -19.74 4.67 -18.16
N GLY A 268 -18.84 5.25 -17.34
CA GLY A 268 -17.66 4.56 -16.85
C GLY A 268 -17.85 3.64 -15.63
N ASP A 269 -18.96 3.76 -14.92
CA ASP A 269 -19.20 2.98 -13.70
C ASP A 269 -20.20 1.82 -13.90
N ALA A 270 -20.91 1.79 -15.03
CA ALA A 270 -21.88 0.71 -15.34
C ALA A 270 -21.22 -0.68 -15.36
N SER A 271 -20.01 -0.76 -15.92
CA SER A 271 -19.22 -2.02 -15.93
C SER A 271 -18.84 -2.48 -14.52
N ARG A 272 -18.49 -1.56 -13.62
CA ARG A 272 -18.16 -1.90 -12.22
C ARG A 272 -19.39 -2.39 -11.46
N PHE A 273 -20.56 -1.76 -11.64
CA PHE A 273 -21.79 -2.22 -11.01
C PHE A 273 -22.17 -3.64 -11.48
N ALA A 274 -21.99 -3.95 -12.76
CA ALA A 274 -22.20 -5.29 -13.27
C ALA A 274 -21.24 -6.32 -12.63
N ILE A 275 -19.97 -5.97 -12.48
CA ILE A 275 -18.98 -6.78 -11.77
C ILE A 275 -19.38 -6.99 -10.30
N TRP A 276 -19.70 -5.92 -9.58
CA TRP A 276 -20.09 -6.00 -8.16
C TRP A 276 -21.37 -6.81 -7.95
N LYS A 277 -22.29 -6.81 -8.92
CA LYS A 277 -23.46 -7.70 -8.89
C LYS A 277 -23.04 -9.18 -8.97
N GLY A 278 -22.08 -9.52 -9.84
CA GLY A 278 -21.50 -10.86 -9.89
C GLY A 278 -20.76 -11.24 -8.60
N ASP A 279 -19.96 -10.31 -8.05
CA ASP A 279 -19.28 -10.50 -6.75
C ASP A 279 -20.30 -10.81 -5.65
N TRP A 280 -21.40 -10.07 -5.60
CA TRP A 280 -22.45 -10.27 -4.63
C TRP A 280 -23.13 -11.66 -4.77
N SER A 281 -23.38 -12.10 -6.00
CA SER A 281 -23.90 -13.46 -6.25
C SER A 281 -22.93 -14.54 -5.78
N MET A 282 -21.61 -14.35 -6.00
CA MET A 282 -20.57 -15.25 -5.51
C MET A 282 -20.53 -15.27 -3.96
N ILE A 283 -20.66 -14.10 -3.32
CA ILE A 283 -20.71 -13.97 -1.86
C ILE A 283 -21.94 -14.69 -1.29
N GLN A 284 -23.11 -14.55 -1.92
CA GLN A 284 -24.34 -15.22 -1.48
C GLN A 284 -24.24 -16.74 -1.56
N ALA A 285 -23.48 -17.30 -2.50
CA ALA A 285 -23.24 -18.73 -2.60
C ALA A 285 -22.42 -19.28 -1.42
N HIS A 286 -21.41 -18.49 -0.93
CA HIS A 286 -20.51 -18.92 0.14
C HIS A 286 -20.22 -17.80 1.15
N PRO A 287 -21.23 -17.27 1.87
CA PRO A 287 -21.10 -16.01 2.64
C PRO A 287 -20.15 -16.10 3.84
N PHE A 288 -20.04 -17.28 4.47
CA PHE A 288 -19.29 -17.46 5.71
C PHE A 288 -17.83 -17.84 5.51
N LEU A 289 -17.54 -18.76 4.59
CA LEU A 289 -16.22 -19.32 4.37
C LEU A 289 -15.58 -18.88 3.05
N GLY A 290 -16.35 -18.24 2.16
CA GLY A 290 -15.89 -17.88 0.82
C GLY A 290 -15.69 -19.09 -0.10
N SER A 291 -15.16 -18.86 -1.29
CA SER A 291 -14.93 -19.87 -2.33
C SER A 291 -13.49 -20.37 -2.41
N GLY A 292 -12.66 -20.00 -1.43
CA GLY A 292 -11.22 -20.31 -1.39
C GLY A 292 -10.32 -19.13 -1.75
N VAL A 293 -9.35 -18.85 -0.89
CA VAL A 293 -8.40 -17.73 -1.08
C VAL A 293 -7.65 -17.86 -2.41
N GLY A 294 -7.58 -16.77 -3.20
CA GLY A 294 -6.87 -16.73 -4.49
C GLY A 294 -7.58 -17.46 -5.65
N THR A 295 -8.84 -17.85 -5.49
CA THR A 295 -9.62 -18.56 -6.53
C THR A 295 -10.71 -17.72 -7.18
N PHE A 296 -10.79 -16.43 -6.88
CA PHE A 296 -11.81 -15.52 -7.39
C PHE A 296 -12.05 -15.67 -8.90
N MET A 297 -11.02 -15.54 -9.71
CA MET A 297 -11.11 -15.64 -11.19
C MET A 297 -11.62 -16.98 -11.69
N ASN A 298 -11.47 -18.05 -10.92
CA ASN A 298 -11.89 -19.38 -11.29
C ASN A 298 -13.38 -19.62 -11.06
N HIS A 299 -13.93 -19.00 -10.01
CA HIS A 299 -15.33 -19.13 -9.62
C HIS A 299 -16.21 -18.04 -10.23
N PHE A 300 -15.66 -16.81 -10.41
CA PHE A 300 -16.41 -15.63 -10.86
C PHE A 300 -17.15 -15.83 -12.17
N ALA A 301 -16.54 -16.53 -13.14
CA ALA A 301 -17.17 -16.82 -14.44
C ALA A 301 -18.51 -17.60 -14.32
N GLN A 302 -18.74 -18.32 -13.23
CA GLN A 302 -19.99 -19.06 -12.98
C GLN A 302 -21.15 -18.13 -12.58
N PHE A 303 -20.84 -16.92 -12.13
CA PHE A 303 -21.80 -15.94 -11.63
C PHE A 303 -22.04 -14.77 -12.59
N THR A 304 -21.34 -14.75 -13.73
CA THR A 304 -21.40 -13.66 -14.71
C THR A 304 -21.36 -14.19 -16.12
N GLU A 305 -22.43 -13.99 -16.89
CA GLU A 305 -22.46 -14.34 -18.30
C GLU A 305 -21.63 -13.33 -19.11
N GLY A 306 -20.55 -13.81 -19.75
CA GLY A 306 -19.79 -13.05 -20.78
C GLY A 306 -18.90 -11.91 -20.29
N LEU A 307 -18.80 -11.67 -19.00
CA LEU A 307 -17.84 -10.69 -18.45
C LEU A 307 -16.47 -11.36 -18.32
N GLY A 308 -15.57 -11.14 -19.26
CA GLY A 308 -14.17 -11.59 -19.21
C GLY A 308 -13.34 -10.86 -18.14
N VAL A 309 -13.82 -10.82 -16.90
CA VAL A 309 -13.28 -10.03 -15.82
C VAL A 309 -12.22 -10.79 -15.05
N GLN A 310 -11.16 -10.11 -14.72
CA GLN A 310 -10.04 -10.69 -13.98
C GLN A 310 -10.14 -10.47 -12.47
N TYR A 311 -10.78 -9.38 -12.00
CA TYR A 311 -10.85 -8.98 -10.58
C TYR A 311 -12.12 -8.21 -10.26
N ALA A 312 -12.49 -8.18 -8.95
CA ALA A 312 -13.65 -7.48 -8.42
C ALA A 312 -13.62 -5.94 -8.56
N HIS A 313 -12.45 -5.35 -8.80
CA HIS A 313 -12.24 -3.89 -8.68
C HIS A 313 -12.72 -3.31 -7.33
N ASN A 314 -12.74 -4.14 -6.31
CA ASN A 314 -12.99 -3.81 -4.90
C ASN A 314 -12.35 -4.88 -4.03
N CYS A 315 -11.27 -4.52 -3.32
CA CYS A 315 -10.53 -5.48 -2.50
C CYS A 315 -11.37 -6.12 -1.40
N TYR A 316 -12.32 -5.40 -0.84
CA TYR A 316 -13.12 -5.89 0.29
C TYR A 316 -14.16 -6.92 -0.16
N LEU A 317 -14.83 -6.66 -1.30
CA LEU A 317 -15.74 -7.63 -1.90
C LEU A 317 -14.98 -8.90 -2.31
N GLN A 318 -13.80 -8.75 -2.91
CA GLN A 318 -12.98 -9.90 -3.29
C GLN A 318 -12.50 -10.71 -2.10
N ILE A 319 -12.04 -10.06 -1.01
CA ILE A 319 -11.68 -10.76 0.24
C ILE A 319 -12.90 -11.53 0.77
N TRP A 320 -14.10 -10.90 0.80
CA TRP A 320 -15.30 -11.58 1.25
C TRP A 320 -15.66 -12.78 0.37
N ALA A 321 -15.72 -12.60 -0.94
CA ALA A 321 -16.03 -13.66 -1.90
C ALA A 321 -15.05 -14.85 -1.80
N GLU A 322 -13.75 -14.58 -1.60
CA GLU A 322 -12.73 -15.62 -1.48
C GLU A 322 -12.66 -16.29 -0.11
N THR A 323 -12.79 -15.51 0.98
CA THR A 323 -12.41 -15.97 2.32
C THR A 323 -13.53 -15.86 3.36
N GLY A 324 -14.70 -15.36 2.96
CA GLY A 324 -15.89 -15.25 3.79
C GLY A 324 -15.89 -14.04 4.74
N ILE A 325 -17.05 -13.85 5.39
CA ILE A 325 -17.30 -12.67 6.24
C ILE A 325 -16.39 -12.62 7.47
N PHE A 326 -16.06 -13.77 8.05
CA PHE A 326 -15.24 -13.81 9.27
C PHE A 326 -13.80 -13.35 9.02
N ALA A 327 -13.23 -13.71 7.84
CA ALA A 327 -11.93 -13.18 7.41
C ALA A 327 -12.02 -11.68 7.16
N LEU A 328 -13.03 -11.19 6.44
CA LEU A 328 -13.20 -9.76 6.18
C LEU A 328 -13.32 -8.96 7.48
N VAL A 329 -14.16 -9.39 8.44
CA VAL A 329 -14.34 -8.72 9.74
C VAL A 329 -13.02 -8.70 10.53
N SER A 330 -12.28 -9.82 10.53
CA SER A 330 -10.97 -9.91 11.17
C SER A 330 -9.96 -8.94 10.54
N PHE A 331 -9.93 -8.84 9.22
CA PHE A 331 -9.07 -7.91 8.47
C PHE A 331 -9.44 -6.45 8.75
N ILE A 332 -10.72 -6.10 8.73
CA ILE A 332 -11.19 -4.73 9.06
C ILE A 332 -10.87 -4.40 10.53
N SER A 333 -11.02 -5.35 11.45
CA SER A 333 -10.66 -5.16 12.86
C SER A 333 -9.16 -4.91 13.05
N PHE A 334 -8.31 -5.68 12.35
CA PHE A 334 -6.86 -5.46 12.31
C PHE A 334 -6.52 -4.03 11.83
N ILE A 335 -7.09 -3.62 10.69
CA ILE A 335 -6.87 -2.29 10.12
C ILE A 335 -7.35 -1.19 11.07
N SER A 336 -8.56 -1.31 11.60
CA SER A 336 -9.15 -0.31 12.50
C SER A 336 -8.31 -0.10 13.75
N LEU A 337 -7.81 -1.17 14.35
CA LEU A 337 -6.91 -1.09 15.50
C LEU A 337 -5.56 -0.49 15.14
N LEU A 338 -5.00 -0.81 13.97
CA LEU A 338 -3.74 -0.24 13.50
C LEU A 338 -3.86 1.28 13.29
N LEU A 339 -4.91 1.72 12.61
CA LEU A 339 -5.18 3.15 12.38
C LEU A 339 -5.47 3.88 13.70
N TRP A 340 -6.23 3.28 14.60
CA TRP A 340 -6.49 3.82 15.93
C TRP A 340 -5.19 4.04 16.73
N GLN A 341 -4.28 3.06 16.71
CA GLN A 341 -2.97 3.20 17.34
C GLN A 341 -2.13 4.31 16.71
N GLY A 342 -2.21 4.47 15.37
CA GLY A 342 -1.57 5.58 14.66
C GLY A 342 -2.10 6.95 15.10
N ILE A 343 -3.42 7.10 15.20
CA ILE A 343 -4.07 8.33 15.70
C ILE A 343 -3.63 8.63 17.15
N LYS A 344 -3.66 7.61 18.00
CA LYS A 344 -3.24 7.75 19.41
C LYS A 344 -1.77 8.16 19.52
N SER A 345 -0.89 7.52 18.78
CA SER A 345 0.54 7.85 18.75
C SER A 345 0.77 9.28 18.27
N PHE A 346 0.14 9.70 17.18
CA PHE A 346 0.26 11.07 16.69
C PHE A 346 -0.24 12.09 17.72
N ARG A 347 -1.40 11.85 18.35
CA ARG A 347 -1.95 12.77 19.35
C ARG A 347 -1.11 12.91 20.62
N SER A 348 -0.38 11.86 21.00
CA SER A 348 0.48 11.88 22.21
C SER A 348 1.84 12.53 21.97
N SER A 349 2.47 12.30 20.81
CA SER A 349 3.85 12.71 20.53
C SER A 349 4.01 13.71 19.38
N TYR A 350 2.93 14.00 18.64
CA TYR A 350 2.97 14.77 17.38
C TYR A 350 3.99 14.23 16.38
N ASP A 351 4.16 12.90 16.35
CA ASP A 351 5.08 12.23 15.45
C ASP A 351 4.58 12.28 14.01
N CYS A 352 5.27 13.06 13.20
CA CYS A 352 4.92 13.26 11.79
C CYS A 352 5.10 12.01 10.93
N ILE A 353 5.97 11.08 11.31
CA ILE A 353 6.10 9.80 10.61
C ILE A 353 4.85 8.96 10.86
N ALA A 354 4.38 8.88 12.11
CA ALA A 354 3.13 8.20 12.43
C ALA A 354 1.95 8.81 11.68
N LEU A 355 1.87 10.15 11.58
CA LEU A 355 0.85 10.84 10.80
C LEU A 355 0.91 10.51 9.32
N GLY A 356 2.09 10.58 8.73
CA GLY A 356 2.29 10.28 7.30
C GLY A 356 1.93 8.84 6.95
N LEU A 357 2.36 7.88 7.76
CA LEU A 357 2.02 6.46 7.59
C LEU A 357 0.53 6.20 7.79
N LEU A 358 -0.09 6.81 8.79
CA LEU A 358 -1.54 6.74 9.03
C LEU A 358 -2.32 7.23 7.82
N CYS A 359 -1.99 8.41 7.30
CA CYS A 359 -2.66 9.00 6.15
C CYS A 359 -2.38 8.23 4.85
N ALA A 360 -1.15 7.73 4.65
CA ALA A 360 -0.78 6.90 3.51
C ALA A 360 -1.59 5.59 3.46
N ILE A 361 -1.68 4.89 4.59
CA ILE A 361 -2.47 3.65 4.71
C ILE A 361 -3.95 3.96 4.51
N SER A 362 -4.48 5.03 5.11
CA SER A 362 -5.89 5.43 4.94
C SER A 362 -6.23 5.74 3.48
N ALA A 363 -5.36 6.48 2.76
CA ALA A 363 -5.53 6.75 1.34
C ALA A 363 -5.55 5.47 0.50
N PHE A 364 -4.61 4.57 0.76
CA PHE A 364 -4.51 3.28 0.10
C PHE A 364 -5.77 2.43 0.30
N LEU A 365 -6.30 2.38 1.53
CA LEU A 365 -7.51 1.64 1.86
C LEU A 365 -8.75 2.20 1.17
N VAL A 366 -8.91 3.52 1.11
CA VAL A 366 -10.00 4.16 0.34
C VAL A 366 -9.87 3.84 -1.14
N HIS A 367 -8.68 3.93 -1.72
CA HIS A 367 -8.46 3.57 -3.13
C HIS A 367 -8.73 2.08 -3.39
N SER A 368 -8.43 1.20 -2.43
CA SER A 368 -8.70 -0.24 -2.52
C SER A 368 -10.19 -0.62 -2.57
N PHE A 369 -11.09 0.34 -2.29
CA PHE A 369 -12.53 0.18 -2.53
C PHE A 369 -12.88 0.26 -4.02
N PHE A 370 -12.02 0.88 -4.83
CA PHE A 370 -12.25 1.12 -6.25
C PHE A 370 -11.32 0.30 -7.16
N ASP A 371 -10.37 -0.46 -6.59
CA ASP A 371 -9.46 -1.34 -7.37
C ASP A 371 -8.83 -2.43 -6.49
N ASN A 372 -8.13 -3.39 -7.12
CA ASN A 372 -7.63 -4.63 -6.48
C ASN A 372 -6.16 -4.56 -6.07
N HIS A 373 -5.80 -3.61 -5.20
CA HIS A 373 -4.41 -3.36 -4.80
C HIS A 373 -3.79 -4.52 -4.01
N PHE A 374 -4.56 -5.24 -3.20
CA PHE A 374 -4.08 -6.41 -2.43
C PHE A 374 -3.74 -7.63 -3.30
N TYR A 375 -4.08 -7.59 -4.58
CA TYR A 375 -3.79 -8.64 -5.55
C TYR A 375 -2.66 -8.27 -6.53
N SER A 376 -2.06 -7.08 -6.38
CA SER A 376 -0.84 -6.65 -7.06
C SER A 376 0.37 -6.84 -6.13
N LEU A 377 1.36 -7.64 -6.54
CA LEU A 377 2.55 -7.93 -5.72
C LEU A 377 3.21 -6.64 -5.17
N GLN A 378 3.42 -5.66 -6.04
CA GLN A 378 4.08 -4.41 -5.67
C GLN A 378 3.29 -3.63 -4.60
N LEU A 379 1.96 -3.57 -4.76
CA LEU A 379 1.10 -2.77 -3.89
C LEU A 379 0.79 -3.46 -2.57
N VAL A 380 0.62 -4.78 -2.57
CA VAL A 380 0.39 -5.53 -1.33
C VAL A 380 1.64 -5.56 -0.45
N VAL A 381 2.83 -5.68 -1.06
CA VAL A 381 4.12 -5.54 -0.34
C VAL A 381 4.25 -4.13 0.25
N LEU A 382 3.91 -3.10 -0.52
CA LEU A 382 3.90 -1.71 -0.02
C LEU A 382 2.97 -1.56 1.19
N PHE A 383 1.72 -2.06 1.08
CA PHE A 383 0.75 -1.97 2.18
C PHE A 383 1.28 -2.62 3.47
N TRP A 384 1.75 -3.87 3.40
CA TRP A 384 2.22 -4.60 4.58
C TRP A 384 3.51 -3.99 5.15
N PHE A 385 4.37 -3.42 4.29
CA PHE A 385 5.56 -2.69 4.72
C PHE A 385 5.17 -1.43 5.50
N LEU A 386 4.30 -0.58 4.96
CA LEU A 386 3.82 0.64 5.64
C LEU A 386 3.04 0.31 6.92
N ALA A 387 2.21 -0.73 6.91
CA ALA A 387 1.49 -1.22 8.09
C ALA A 387 2.46 -1.69 9.18
N GLY A 388 3.51 -2.43 8.81
CA GLY A 388 4.58 -2.84 9.72
C GLY A 388 5.34 -1.66 10.34
N MET A 389 5.65 -0.64 9.52
CA MET A 389 6.26 0.60 10.00
C MET A 389 5.35 1.35 10.98
N LEU A 390 4.06 1.50 10.68
CA LEU A 390 3.10 2.15 11.57
C LEU A 390 3.00 1.38 12.90
N ALA A 391 2.94 0.05 12.85
CA ALA A 391 2.92 -0.79 14.04
C ALA A 391 4.22 -0.67 14.86
N ALA A 392 5.39 -0.51 14.22
CA ALA A 392 6.68 -0.30 14.89
C ALA A 392 6.74 1.08 15.58
N VAL A 393 6.34 2.14 14.88
CA VAL A 393 6.29 3.52 15.42
C VAL A 393 5.38 3.59 16.65
N THR A 394 4.23 2.90 16.63
CA THR A 394 3.24 2.94 17.72
C THR A 394 3.60 2.08 18.94
N LYS A 395 4.68 1.27 18.85
CA LYS A 395 5.15 0.40 19.93
C LYS A 395 6.02 1.14 20.95
N ASN A 396 6.69 2.22 20.56
CA ASN A 396 7.77 2.81 21.35
C ASN A 396 7.22 3.68 22.51
N PRO A 397 7.26 3.21 23.79
CA PRO A 397 6.72 3.96 24.95
C PRO A 397 7.47 5.25 25.25
N SER A 398 8.73 5.38 24.79
CA SER A 398 9.53 6.61 24.99
C SER A 398 9.04 7.80 24.15
N ARG A 399 8.00 7.59 23.32
CA ARG A 399 7.32 8.63 22.56
C ARG A 399 5.98 9.08 23.17
N ILE A 400 5.55 8.45 24.26
CA ILE A 400 4.40 8.80 25.08
C ILE A 400 4.91 9.58 26.31
#